data_c7a5655216bfa95470c8db27d36742a3
#
_entry.id   c7a5655216bfa95470c8db27d36742a3
#
_cell.length_a   1.000
_cell.length_b   1.000
_cell.length_c   1.000
_cell.angle_alpha   90.00
_cell.angle_beta   90.00
_cell.angle_gamma   90.00
#
_symmetry.space_group_name_H-M   'P 1'
#
loop_
_entity.id
_entity.type
_entity.pdbx_description
1 polymer ?
#
loop_
_entity_poly.entity_id
_entity_poly.type
_entity_poly.pdbx_seq_one_letter_code
_entity_poly.pdbx_strand_id
1 'polypeptide(L)'
;IYNHLFNHPFLKVDDGFQITLDSHFVSSKILYKYYNNPGFRVTRFSLEEEINHKKYYDRLGYTKVYSKDFTPSAVNKQEIKTKNKNFYFKAKEQILNGLGLAFSPEGNSYSTEKSPGIFRNGIFKLAASFEEQPKIVPVVMANFDKLPSEATFKCEIKAPFKISDYGITNREDPNLTAVIKSINDDYA
;
A
#
# COMPACT_ATOMS: atom_id res chain seq x y z
N ILE A 1 5.56 -0.82 2.87
CA ILE A 1 6.44 -1.98 3.07
C ILE A 1 5.61 -3.03 3.79
N TYR A 2 5.31 -4.13 3.11
CA TYR A 2 4.67 -5.29 3.71
C TYR A 2 5.76 -6.28 4.06
N ASN A 3 6.22 -6.22 5.30
CA ASN A 3 7.11 -7.24 5.82
C ASN A 3 6.27 -8.30 6.49
N HIS A 4 6.19 -9.49 5.90
CA HIS A 4 5.51 -10.61 6.47
C HIS A 4 6.41 -11.33 7.47
N LEU A 5 5.90 -11.54 8.67
CA LEU A 5 6.49 -12.48 9.61
C LEU A 5 6.23 -13.90 9.11
N PHE A 6 7.19 -14.47 8.40
CA PHE A 6 7.12 -15.87 7.99
C PHE A 6 7.19 -16.77 9.21
N ASN A 7 6.21 -17.68 9.32
CA ASN A 7 6.16 -18.75 10.34
C ASN A 7 5.95 -18.33 11.80
N HIS A 8 5.43 -17.13 12.08
CA HIS A 8 5.06 -16.80 13.45
C HIS A 8 3.80 -17.56 13.87
N PRO A 9 3.84 -18.40 14.94
CA PRO A 9 2.75 -19.30 15.30
C PRO A 9 1.42 -18.58 15.62
N PHE A 10 1.47 -17.33 16.10
CA PHE A 10 0.29 -16.53 16.41
C PHE A 10 -0.26 -15.73 15.22
N LEU A 11 0.46 -15.65 14.11
CA LEU A 11 0.09 -14.83 12.96
C LEU A 11 -0.19 -15.64 11.70
N LYS A 12 0.16 -16.93 11.71
CA LYS A 12 -0.12 -17.86 10.62
C LYS A 12 -1.52 -18.43 10.77
N VAL A 13 -2.26 -18.51 9.68
CA VAL A 13 -3.56 -19.18 9.59
C VAL A 13 -3.49 -20.37 8.64
N ASP A 14 -4.51 -21.25 8.67
CA ASP A 14 -4.48 -22.60 8.09
C ASP A 14 -4.07 -22.68 6.61
N ASP A 15 -4.43 -21.71 5.77
CA ASP A 15 -4.06 -21.68 4.34
C ASP A 15 -2.69 -20.99 4.07
N GLY A 16 -1.88 -20.83 5.13
CA GLY A 16 -0.59 -20.15 5.03
C GLY A 16 -0.66 -18.64 4.93
N PHE A 17 -1.85 -18.03 4.99
CA PHE A 17 -2.01 -16.59 5.08
C PHE A 17 -1.39 -16.07 6.37
N GLN A 18 -0.69 -14.94 6.28
CA GLN A 18 -0.08 -14.28 7.43
C GLN A 18 -0.66 -12.89 7.65
N ILE A 19 -0.96 -12.58 8.91
CA ILE A 19 -1.42 -11.26 9.31
C ILE A 19 -0.25 -10.28 9.21
N THR A 20 -0.46 -9.16 8.52
CA THR A 20 0.56 -8.14 8.30
C THR A 20 0.70 -7.23 9.53
N LEU A 21 1.74 -7.44 10.32
CA LEU A 21 1.98 -6.69 11.56
C LEU A 21 2.26 -5.21 11.30
N ASP A 22 3.05 -4.90 10.29
CA ASP A 22 3.36 -3.55 9.80
C ASP A 22 2.09 -2.75 9.52
N SER A 23 1.16 -3.36 8.84
CA SER A 23 -0.13 -2.80 8.47
C SER A 23 -0.95 -2.39 9.70
N HIS A 24 -1.01 -3.28 10.71
CA HIS A 24 -1.67 -2.98 11.97
C HIS A 24 -0.96 -1.90 12.77
N PHE A 25 0.36 -1.92 12.77
CA PHE A 25 1.16 -0.89 13.43
C PHE A 25 0.85 0.50 12.86
N VAL A 26 0.87 0.66 11.54
CA VAL A 26 0.55 1.95 10.89
C VAL A 26 -0.87 2.39 11.23
N SER A 27 -1.87 1.50 11.14
CA SER A 27 -3.26 1.85 11.45
C SER A 27 -3.45 2.27 12.90
N SER A 28 -2.91 1.50 13.85
CA SER A 28 -3.19 1.70 15.29
C SER A 28 -2.27 2.72 15.93
N LYS A 29 -0.97 2.66 15.64
CA LYS A 29 0.04 3.46 16.33
C LYS A 29 0.36 4.79 15.64
N ILE A 30 0.01 4.93 14.37
CA ILE A 30 0.21 6.17 13.62
C ILE A 30 -1.15 6.80 13.31
N LEU A 31 -1.94 6.20 12.43
CA LEU A 31 -3.14 6.84 11.93
C LEU A 31 -4.19 7.06 13.03
N TYR A 32 -4.56 6.01 13.76
CA TYR A 32 -5.57 6.15 14.82
C TYR A 32 -5.09 7.01 15.98
N LYS A 33 -3.83 6.85 16.40
CA LYS A 33 -3.27 7.60 17.53
C LYS A 33 -3.21 9.11 17.28
N TYR A 34 -2.82 9.54 16.09
CA TYR A 34 -2.60 10.95 15.79
C TYR A 34 -3.77 11.63 15.06
N TYR A 35 -4.61 10.87 14.36
CA TYR A 35 -5.70 11.40 13.54
C TYR A 35 -7.07 10.89 13.97
N ASN A 36 -7.15 10.05 14.99
CA ASN A 36 -8.39 9.38 15.47
C ASN A 36 -9.17 8.67 14.33
N ASN A 37 -8.45 8.23 13.32
CA ASN A 37 -9.00 7.56 12.15
C ASN A 37 -7.96 6.53 11.64
N PRO A 38 -8.33 5.24 11.48
CA PRO A 38 -7.41 4.23 11.01
C PRO A 38 -7.01 4.40 9.54
N GLY A 39 -7.61 5.37 8.83
CA GLY A 39 -7.48 5.52 7.39
C GLY A 39 -8.19 4.40 6.64
N PHE A 40 -8.14 4.46 5.32
CA PHE A 40 -8.52 3.34 4.48
C PHE A 40 -7.29 2.75 3.78
N ARG A 41 -7.39 1.50 3.38
CA ARG A 41 -6.26 0.76 2.84
C ARG A 41 -6.60 0.05 1.55
N VAL A 42 -5.55 -0.23 0.80
CA VAL A 42 -5.62 -0.99 -0.45
C VAL A 42 -4.99 -2.36 -0.27
N THR A 43 -5.66 -3.37 -0.76
CA THR A 43 -5.12 -4.72 -0.93
C THR A 43 -5.39 -5.22 -2.35
N ARG A 44 -4.73 -6.30 -2.74
CA ARG A 44 -5.09 -6.99 -3.98
C ARG A 44 -6.36 -7.82 -3.81
N PHE A 45 -7.02 -8.15 -4.89
CA PHE A 45 -8.02 -9.22 -4.88
C PHE A 45 -7.35 -10.54 -4.47
N SER A 46 -8.04 -11.33 -3.66
CA SER A 46 -7.60 -12.67 -3.27
C SER A 46 -7.71 -13.62 -4.47
N LEU A 47 -6.82 -14.58 -4.55
CA LEU A 47 -6.99 -15.74 -5.43
C LEU A 47 -8.11 -16.64 -4.89
N GLU A 48 -8.63 -17.56 -5.70
CA GLU A 48 -9.76 -18.40 -5.31
C GLU A 48 -9.46 -19.29 -4.10
N GLU A 49 -8.24 -19.80 -4.04
CA GLU A 49 -7.73 -20.65 -2.95
C GLU A 49 -7.43 -19.90 -1.65
N GLU A 50 -7.31 -18.58 -1.68
CA GLU A 50 -6.91 -17.75 -0.55
C GLU A 50 -8.10 -17.34 0.34
N ILE A 51 -8.78 -18.30 0.94
CA ILE A 51 -10.02 -18.09 1.70
C ILE A 51 -9.81 -17.18 2.92
N ASN A 52 -8.73 -17.39 3.68
CA ASN A 52 -8.45 -16.61 4.89
C ASN A 52 -7.96 -15.20 4.54
N HIS A 53 -7.16 -15.03 3.49
CA HIS A 53 -6.81 -13.73 2.93
C HIS A 53 -8.07 -12.92 2.59
N LYS A 54 -9.03 -13.55 1.89
CA LYS A 54 -10.28 -12.90 1.53
C LYS A 54 -11.08 -12.50 2.76
N LYS A 55 -11.33 -13.41 3.69
CA LYS A 55 -12.10 -13.16 4.93
C LYS A 55 -11.47 -12.06 5.78
N TYR A 56 -10.16 -12.06 5.90
CA TYR A 56 -9.42 -11.08 6.69
C TYR A 56 -9.59 -9.66 6.15
N TYR A 57 -9.31 -9.46 4.86
CA TYR A 57 -9.40 -8.12 4.26
C TYR A 57 -10.84 -7.65 4.04
N ASP A 58 -11.80 -8.55 3.88
CA ASP A 58 -13.23 -8.21 3.86
C ASP A 58 -13.69 -7.66 5.23
N ARG A 59 -13.26 -8.28 6.33
CA ARG A 59 -13.57 -7.80 7.69
C ARG A 59 -12.97 -6.42 7.99
N LEU A 60 -11.79 -6.14 7.45
CA LEU A 60 -11.12 -4.85 7.64
C LEU A 60 -11.65 -3.75 6.70
N GLY A 61 -12.54 -4.07 5.77
CA GLY A 61 -13.10 -3.11 4.82
C GLY A 61 -12.07 -2.56 3.83
N TYR A 62 -11.00 -3.30 3.54
CA TYR A 62 -9.96 -2.85 2.61
C TYR A 62 -10.49 -2.77 1.18
N THR A 63 -10.14 -1.68 0.50
CA THR A 63 -10.44 -1.52 -0.93
C THR A 63 -9.52 -2.41 -1.77
N LYS A 64 -10.08 -3.08 -2.77
CA LYS A 64 -9.37 -4.08 -3.56
C LYS A 64 -9.03 -3.58 -4.95
N VAL A 65 -7.82 -3.96 -5.42
CA VAL A 65 -7.34 -3.73 -6.77
C VAL A 65 -6.81 -5.03 -7.38
N TYR A 66 -6.89 -5.16 -8.69
CA TYR A 66 -6.14 -6.19 -9.38
C TYR A 66 -4.69 -5.74 -9.55
N SER A 67 -3.77 -6.56 -9.08
CA SER A 67 -2.33 -6.35 -9.29
C SER A 67 -1.86 -7.14 -10.51
N LYS A 68 -0.82 -6.65 -11.17
CA LYS A 68 -0.28 -7.30 -12.38
C LYS A 68 0.21 -8.72 -12.10
N ASP A 69 0.76 -8.93 -10.91
CA ASP A 69 1.44 -10.19 -10.54
C ASP A 69 0.50 -11.22 -9.90
N PHE A 70 -0.73 -10.81 -9.48
CA PHE A 70 -1.69 -11.65 -8.76
C PHE A 70 -3.10 -11.43 -9.31
N THR A 71 -3.29 -11.64 -10.60
CA THR A 71 -4.62 -11.60 -11.22
C THR A 71 -5.08 -13.01 -11.50
N PRO A 72 -6.26 -13.43 -11.01
CA PRO A 72 -6.81 -14.74 -11.32
C PRO A 72 -6.95 -14.94 -12.84
N SER A 73 -6.64 -16.12 -13.33
CA SER A 73 -6.65 -16.46 -14.76
C SER A 73 -8.04 -16.32 -15.41
N ALA A 74 -9.09 -16.49 -14.61
CA ALA A 74 -10.49 -16.37 -15.05
C ALA A 74 -10.95 -14.93 -15.30
N VAL A 75 -10.19 -13.91 -14.83
CA VAL A 75 -10.58 -12.50 -14.91
C VAL A 75 -10.12 -11.89 -16.22
N ASN A 76 -11.05 -11.33 -17.00
CA ASN A 76 -10.72 -10.69 -18.26
C ASN A 76 -10.18 -9.26 -18.09
N LYS A 77 -9.45 -8.77 -19.10
CA LYS A 77 -8.82 -7.45 -19.09
C LYS A 77 -9.82 -6.30 -18.88
N GLN A 78 -11.04 -6.42 -19.37
CA GLN A 78 -12.07 -5.39 -19.24
C GLN A 78 -12.55 -5.28 -17.78
N GLU A 79 -12.74 -6.41 -17.12
CA GLU A 79 -13.11 -6.45 -15.70
C GLU A 79 -12.03 -5.83 -14.83
N ILE A 80 -10.76 -6.20 -15.05
CA ILE A 80 -9.61 -5.61 -14.36
C ILE A 80 -9.63 -4.09 -14.50
N LYS A 81 -9.77 -3.59 -15.74
CA LYS A 81 -9.81 -2.15 -16.02
C LYS A 81 -10.97 -1.45 -15.30
N THR A 82 -12.15 -2.05 -15.31
CA THR A 82 -13.36 -1.53 -14.67
C THR A 82 -13.20 -1.47 -13.14
N LYS A 83 -12.77 -2.57 -12.52
CA LYS A 83 -12.57 -2.65 -11.05
C LYS A 83 -11.49 -1.68 -10.58
N ASN A 84 -10.35 -1.62 -11.27
CA ASN A 84 -9.28 -0.69 -10.93
C ASN A 84 -9.69 0.78 -11.16
N LYS A 85 -10.50 1.08 -12.19
CA LYS A 85 -11.08 2.41 -12.37
C LYS A 85 -12.01 2.80 -11.22
N ASN A 86 -12.88 1.87 -10.78
CA ASN A 86 -13.79 2.09 -9.65
C ASN A 86 -13.01 2.34 -8.35
N PHE A 87 -11.88 1.66 -8.14
CA PHE A 87 -10.98 1.97 -7.03
C PHE A 87 -10.53 3.43 -7.06
N TYR A 88 -10.08 3.95 -8.21
CA TYR A 88 -9.63 5.34 -8.33
C TYR A 88 -10.72 6.33 -7.93
N PHE A 89 -11.96 6.12 -8.37
CA PHE A 89 -13.09 6.99 -8.00
C PHE A 89 -13.36 6.99 -6.51
N LYS A 90 -13.46 5.79 -5.91
CA LYS A 90 -13.70 5.66 -4.46
C LYS A 90 -12.57 6.23 -3.63
N ALA A 91 -11.31 5.97 -4.02
CA ALA A 91 -10.15 6.50 -3.31
C ALA A 91 -10.11 8.04 -3.39
N LYS A 92 -10.43 8.61 -4.55
CA LYS A 92 -10.50 10.06 -4.73
C LYS A 92 -11.58 10.69 -3.86
N GLU A 93 -12.78 10.12 -3.86
CA GLU A 93 -13.90 10.56 -3.01
C GLU A 93 -13.53 10.52 -1.53
N GLN A 94 -12.96 9.42 -1.04
CA GLN A 94 -12.58 9.27 0.36
C GLN A 94 -11.48 10.26 0.78
N ILE A 95 -10.47 10.49 -0.08
CA ILE A 95 -9.42 11.49 0.19
C ILE A 95 -10.01 12.90 0.23
N LEU A 96 -10.92 13.26 -0.68
CA LEU A 96 -11.60 14.55 -0.67
C LEU A 96 -12.47 14.75 0.57
N ASN A 97 -12.99 13.67 1.14
CA ASN A 97 -13.71 13.67 2.43
C ASN A 97 -12.77 13.67 3.67
N GLY A 98 -11.47 13.89 3.48
CA GLY A 98 -10.48 14.00 4.55
C GLY A 98 -9.96 12.67 5.10
N LEU A 99 -10.23 11.55 4.43
CA LEU A 99 -9.72 10.24 4.87
C LEU A 99 -8.31 9.99 4.32
N GLY A 100 -7.41 9.55 5.19
CA GLY A 100 -6.06 9.13 4.78
C GLY A 100 -6.06 7.77 4.08
N LEU A 101 -5.38 7.68 2.93
CA LEU A 101 -5.13 6.42 2.24
C LEU A 101 -3.76 5.87 2.63
N ALA A 102 -3.72 4.70 3.25
CA ALA A 102 -2.48 3.97 3.48
C ALA A 102 -2.21 2.98 2.34
N PHE A 103 -1.04 3.08 1.76
CA PHE A 103 -0.65 2.35 0.57
C PHE A 103 0.83 1.93 0.60
N SER A 104 1.15 0.74 0.10
CA SER A 104 2.54 0.34 -0.17
C SER A 104 2.84 0.52 -1.66
N PRO A 105 3.75 1.44 -2.03
CA PRO A 105 4.07 1.70 -3.43
C PRO A 105 4.79 0.54 -4.11
N GLU A 106 5.44 -0.33 -3.37
CA GLU A 106 6.15 -1.50 -3.88
C GLU A 106 5.19 -2.54 -4.49
N GLY A 107 3.95 -2.61 -3.98
CA GLY A 107 2.92 -3.54 -4.44
C GLY A 107 3.15 -5.01 -4.10
N ASN A 108 4.30 -5.33 -3.51
CA ASN A 108 4.70 -6.65 -3.03
C ASN A 108 5.32 -6.56 -1.64
N SER A 109 5.51 -7.70 -1.00
CA SER A 109 6.22 -7.82 0.28
C SER A 109 7.69 -8.14 0.04
N TYR A 110 8.54 -7.45 0.75
CA TYR A 110 9.99 -7.63 0.70
C TYR A 110 10.55 -7.83 2.12
N SER A 111 11.65 -8.56 2.24
CA SER A 111 12.42 -8.54 3.49
C SER A 111 13.10 -7.18 3.67
N THR A 112 13.48 -6.85 4.89
CA THR A 112 14.17 -5.58 5.19
C THR A 112 15.41 -5.37 4.31
N GLU A 113 16.16 -6.43 4.01
CA GLU A 113 17.39 -6.37 3.21
C GLU A 113 17.12 -6.12 1.72
N LYS A 114 15.89 -6.35 1.26
CA LYS A 114 15.47 -6.19 -0.15
C LYS A 114 14.51 -5.02 -0.35
N SER A 115 14.17 -4.31 0.72
CA SER A 115 13.27 -3.15 0.68
C SER A 115 14.09 -1.85 0.59
N PRO A 116 13.61 -0.85 -0.15
CA PRO A 116 12.38 -0.88 -0.92
C PRO A 116 12.53 -1.62 -2.25
N GLY A 117 11.49 -2.35 -2.63
CA GLY A 117 11.36 -2.81 -4.01
C GLY A 117 10.98 -1.67 -4.97
N ILE A 118 10.79 -1.99 -6.24
CA ILE A 118 10.45 -0.99 -7.26
C ILE A 118 9.05 -0.40 -7.01
N PHE A 119 8.95 0.92 -6.92
CA PHE A 119 7.69 1.61 -6.74
C PHE A 119 6.81 1.53 -7.99
N ARG A 120 5.53 1.22 -7.78
CA ARG A 120 4.51 1.15 -8.83
C ARG A 120 3.86 2.52 -9.03
N ASN A 121 3.60 2.89 -10.28
CA ASN A 121 3.08 4.22 -10.65
C ASN A 121 1.65 4.50 -10.15
N GLY A 122 0.87 3.47 -9.80
CA GLY A 122 -0.57 3.60 -9.54
C GLY A 122 -0.96 4.66 -8.53
N ILE A 123 -0.34 4.66 -7.35
CA ILE A 123 -0.68 5.62 -6.29
C ILE A 123 -0.22 7.05 -6.63
N PHE A 124 0.91 7.20 -7.28
CA PHE A 124 1.42 8.50 -7.70
C PHE A 124 0.55 9.09 -8.81
N LYS A 125 0.05 8.26 -9.74
CA LYS A 125 -0.98 8.66 -10.73
C LYS A 125 -2.28 9.09 -10.06
N LEU A 126 -2.68 8.42 -8.99
CA LEU A 126 -3.84 8.85 -8.21
C LEU A 126 -3.57 10.23 -7.59
N ALA A 127 -2.45 10.42 -6.90
CA ALA A 127 -2.09 11.71 -6.30
C ALA A 127 -2.03 12.84 -7.34
N ALA A 128 -1.39 12.60 -8.48
CA ALA A 128 -1.30 13.56 -9.58
C ALA A 128 -2.64 13.84 -10.30
N SER A 129 -3.70 13.07 -10.03
CA SER A 129 -5.02 13.26 -10.63
C SER A 129 -5.91 14.27 -9.90
N PHE A 130 -5.48 14.75 -8.74
CA PHE A 130 -6.21 15.79 -8.00
C PHE A 130 -5.85 17.17 -8.51
N GLU A 131 -6.82 18.08 -8.50
CA GLU A 131 -6.59 19.49 -8.76
C GLU A 131 -5.72 20.09 -7.65
N GLU A 132 -6.12 19.89 -6.40
CA GLU A 132 -5.25 20.08 -5.24
C GLU A 132 -4.67 18.74 -4.82
N GLN A 133 -3.39 18.54 -5.14
CA GLN A 133 -2.72 17.26 -4.88
C GLN A 133 -2.58 16.99 -3.37
N PRO A 134 -2.91 15.76 -2.91
CA PRO A 134 -2.75 15.39 -1.51
C PRO A 134 -1.27 15.29 -1.13
N LYS A 135 -0.99 15.54 0.14
CA LYS A 135 0.34 15.26 0.71
C LYS A 135 0.57 13.76 0.79
N ILE A 136 1.73 13.33 0.35
CA ILE A 136 2.25 11.98 0.53
C ILE A 136 3.16 12.01 1.75
N VAL A 137 2.87 11.17 2.74
CA VAL A 137 3.67 11.04 3.96
C VAL A 137 4.38 9.70 3.92
N PRO A 138 5.69 9.64 3.64
CA PRO A 138 6.42 8.38 3.65
C PRO A 138 6.57 7.84 5.07
N VAL A 139 6.25 6.55 5.23
CA VAL A 139 6.46 5.81 6.47
C VAL A 139 7.40 4.64 6.16
N VAL A 140 8.65 4.79 6.57
CA VAL A 140 9.69 3.78 6.37
C VAL A 140 9.68 2.81 7.55
N MET A 141 9.65 1.52 7.25
CA MET A 141 9.56 0.48 8.26
C MET A 141 10.63 -0.58 8.01
N ALA A 142 11.32 -1.00 9.08
CA ALA A 142 12.35 -2.02 9.01
C ALA A 142 12.16 -3.09 10.10
N ASN A 143 12.56 -4.32 9.78
CA ASN A 143 12.53 -5.49 10.65
C ASN A 143 11.13 -6.06 10.96
N PHE A 144 10.06 -5.58 10.33
CA PHE A 144 8.71 -6.14 10.52
C PHE A 144 8.55 -7.55 9.91
N ASP A 145 9.55 -8.01 9.17
CA ASP A 145 9.72 -9.37 8.65
C ASP A 145 10.48 -10.32 9.61
N LYS A 146 10.96 -9.78 10.73
CA LYS A 146 11.69 -10.54 11.76
C LYS A 146 10.78 -10.90 12.94
N LEU A 147 11.18 -11.87 13.73
CA LEU A 147 10.54 -12.14 15.01
C LEU A 147 10.83 -11.03 16.02
N PRO A 148 9.87 -10.65 16.88
CA PRO A 148 10.10 -9.65 17.93
C PRO A 148 11.24 -9.98 18.89
N SER A 149 11.56 -11.27 19.07
CA SER A 149 12.68 -11.75 19.85
C SER A 149 14.06 -11.59 19.18
N GLU A 150 14.07 -11.37 17.85
CA GLU A 150 15.30 -11.36 17.04
C GLU A 150 15.68 -9.97 16.56
N ALA A 151 14.75 -9.03 16.54
CA ALA A 151 15.00 -7.72 15.98
C ALA A 151 14.18 -6.62 16.64
N THR A 152 14.75 -5.42 16.67
CA THR A 152 14.02 -4.20 17.01
C THR A 152 13.28 -3.67 15.79
N PHE A 153 11.97 -3.51 15.89
CA PHE A 153 11.16 -2.87 14.87
C PHE A 153 11.44 -1.37 14.80
N LYS A 154 11.70 -0.87 13.60
CA LYS A 154 11.96 0.55 13.38
C LYS A 154 10.87 1.12 12.48
N CYS A 155 10.40 2.31 12.81
CA CYS A 155 9.46 3.07 12.00
C CYS A 155 9.88 4.54 12.01
N GLU A 156 10.06 5.12 10.82
CA GLU A 156 10.41 6.51 10.65
C GLU A 156 9.39 7.19 9.73
N ILE A 157 8.83 8.31 10.17
CA ILE A 157 7.96 9.16 9.37
C ILE A 157 8.81 10.26 8.76
N LYS A 158 8.89 10.30 7.45
CA LYS A 158 9.66 11.30 6.70
C LYS A 158 8.83 12.55 6.42
N ALA A 159 9.50 13.61 6.00
CA ALA A 159 8.84 14.86 5.60
C ALA A 159 7.80 14.61 4.51
N PRO A 160 6.58 15.17 4.65
CA PRO A 160 5.55 15.04 3.63
C PRO A 160 5.91 15.86 2.39
N PHE A 161 5.52 15.34 1.21
CA PHE A 161 5.68 16.03 -0.07
C PHE A 161 4.42 15.90 -0.92
N LYS A 162 4.27 16.76 -1.94
CA LYS A 162 3.30 16.58 -3.04
C LYS A 162 4.07 16.13 -4.28
N ILE A 163 3.43 15.37 -5.16
CA ILE A 163 4.09 14.98 -6.41
C ILE A 163 4.34 16.20 -7.32
N SER A 164 3.58 17.30 -7.13
CA SER A 164 3.81 18.59 -7.76
C SER A 164 5.12 19.27 -7.33
N ASP A 165 5.67 18.95 -6.17
CA ASP A 165 6.96 19.47 -5.72
C ASP A 165 8.12 19.02 -6.64
N TYR A 166 7.87 17.94 -7.41
CA TYR A 166 8.75 17.41 -8.45
C TYR A 166 8.36 17.85 -9.86
N GLY A 167 7.50 18.86 -10.01
CA GLY A 167 7.05 19.39 -11.29
C GLY A 167 5.93 18.61 -11.98
N ILE A 168 5.39 17.56 -11.35
CA ILE A 168 4.31 16.74 -11.91
C ILE A 168 2.96 17.37 -11.61
N THR A 169 2.27 17.86 -12.64
CA THR A 169 0.99 18.56 -12.51
C THR A 169 -0.23 17.71 -12.84
N ASN A 170 -0.05 16.59 -13.55
CA ASN A 170 -1.13 15.71 -13.93
C ASN A 170 -0.68 14.24 -14.04
N ARG A 171 -1.64 13.32 -14.05
CA ARG A 171 -1.41 11.87 -14.04
C ARG A 171 -0.80 11.29 -15.33
N GLU A 172 -0.87 12.01 -16.43
CA GLU A 172 -0.34 11.58 -17.74
C GLU A 172 0.99 12.29 -18.08
N ASP A 173 1.60 12.97 -17.09
CA ASP A 173 2.89 13.63 -17.25
C ASP A 173 3.96 12.61 -17.68
N PRO A 174 4.69 12.86 -18.80
CA PRO A 174 5.70 11.94 -19.30
C PRO A 174 6.88 11.72 -18.32
N ASN A 175 7.15 12.68 -17.44
CA ASN A 175 8.24 12.61 -16.47
C ASN A 175 7.86 11.82 -15.20
N LEU A 176 6.58 11.51 -15.00
CA LEU A 176 6.09 10.88 -13.76
C LEU A 176 6.87 9.59 -13.42
N THR A 177 7.15 8.76 -14.41
CA THR A 177 7.89 7.50 -14.16
C THR A 177 9.33 7.75 -13.71
N ALA A 178 10.01 8.74 -14.29
CA ALA A 178 11.37 9.11 -13.89
C ALA A 178 11.40 9.70 -12.48
N VAL A 179 10.43 10.55 -12.13
CA VAL A 179 10.27 11.12 -10.79
C VAL A 179 10.01 10.02 -9.75
N ILE A 180 9.13 9.05 -10.04
CA ILE A 180 8.87 7.94 -9.14
C ILE A 180 10.12 7.10 -8.90
N LYS A 181 10.92 6.89 -9.97
CA LYS A 181 12.20 6.20 -9.82
C LYS A 181 13.16 6.98 -8.92
N SER A 182 13.30 8.28 -9.09
CA SER A 182 14.12 9.13 -8.21
C SER A 182 13.65 9.04 -6.75
N ILE A 183 12.34 9.15 -6.50
CA ILE A 183 11.78 8.98 -5.15
C ILE A 183 12.09 7.59 -4.60
N ASN A 184 12.03 6.53 -5.41
CA ASN A 184 12.39 5.18 -4.96
C ASN A 184 13.86 5.09 -4.56
N ASP A 185 14.75 5.67 -5.38
CA ASP A 185 16.19 5.65 -5.17
C ASP A 185 16.59 6.41 -3.87
N ASP A 186 15.83 7.43 -3.46
CA ASP A 186 16.01 8.17 -2.19
C ASP A 186 15.72 7.31 -0.93
N TYR A 187 15.04 6.18 -1.08
CA TYR A 187 14.70 5.26 0.02
C TYR A 187 15.42 3.90 -0.05
N ALA A 188 16.26 3.68 -1.08
CA ALA A 188 16.99 2.42 -1.31
C ALA A 188 18.24 2.22 -0.42
#